data_c8f1043cc40362f20d735b5f34eae4e5
#
_entry.id   c8f1043cc40362f20d735b5f34eae4e5
#
_cell.length_a   1.000
_cell.length_b   1.000
_cell.length_c   1.000
_cell.angle_alpha   90.00
_cell.angle_beta   90.00
_cell.angle_gamma   90.00
#
_symmetry.space_group_name_H-M   'P 1'
#
loop_
_entity.id
_entity.type
_entity.pdbx_description
1 polymer ?
#
loop_
_entity_poly.entity_id
_entity_poly.type
_entity_poly.pdbx_seq_one_letter_code
_entity_poly.pdbx_strand_id
1 'polypeptide(L)' 'MAKMKQLDEMANKLVPQILHKIYNIINTEIAYSDLDLEGDQVSDAHDYVMTLVINKLINN' A
#
# COMPACT_ATOMS: atom_id res chain seq x y z
N MET A 1 5.51 -14.40 26.55
CA MET A 1 5.72 -15.66 25.87
C MET A 1 6.58 -15.47 24.66
N ALA A 2 7.58 -16.35 24.49
CA ALA A 2 8.55 -16.21 23.39
C ALA A 2 7.90 -16.24 22.01
N LYS A 3 6.88 -17.06 21.83
CA LYS A 3 6.19 -17.17 20.53
C LYS A 3 5.47 -15.89 20.14
N MET A 4 4.88 -15.19 21.12
CA MET A 4 4.17 -13.94 20.84
C MET A 4 5.14 -12.85 20.38
N LYS A 5 6.32 -12.78 21.00
CA LYS A 5 7.32 -11.83 20.60
C LYS A 5 7.83 -12.12 19.20
N GLN A 6 8.04 -13.39 18.87
CA GLN A 6 8.48 -13.79 17.54
C GLN A 6 7.46 -13.44 16.47
N LEU A 7 6.17 -13.63 16.77
CA LEU A 7 5.09 -13.28 15.85
C LEU A 7 4.99 -11.77 15.66
N ASP A 8 5.20 -11.02 16.73
CA ASP A 8 5.19 -9.57 16.63
C ASP A 8 6.34 -9.06 15.76
N GLU A 9 7.53 -9.64 15.93
CA GLU A 9 8.68 -9.30 15.09
C GLU A 9 8.44 -9.67 13.63
N MET A 10 7.80 -10.80 13.40
CA MET A 10 7.43 -11.22 12.05
C MET A 10 6.47 -10.21 11.41
N ALA A 11 5.47 -9.77 12.15
CA ALA A 11 4.53 -8.77 11.65
C ALA A 11 5.26 -7.47 11.28
N ASN A 12 6.16 -7.02 12.14
CA ASN A 12 6.94 -5.82 11.87
C ASN A 12 7.80 -5.96 10.63
N LYS A 13 8.34 -7.15 10.40
CA LYS A 13 9.16 -7.43 9.23
C LYS A 13 8.32 -7.43 7.96
N LEU A 14 7.07 -7.89 8.05
CA LEU A 14 6.19 -8.01 6.89
C LEU A 14 5.58 -6.69 6.45
N VAL A 15 5.46 -5.71 7.35
CA VAL A 15 4.82 -4.44 7.04
C VAL A 15 5.43 -3.77 5.79
N PRO A 16 6.75 -3.58 5.70
CA PRO A 16 7.31 -2.94 4.51
C PRO A 16 7.15 -3.79 3.25
N GLN A 17 7.17 -5.10 3.37
CA GLN A 17 6.98 -5.98 2.23
C GLN A 17 5.55 -5.91 1.69
N ILE A 18 4.58 -5.86 2.59
CA ILE A 18 3.17 -5.74 2.20
C ILE A 18 2.91 -4.37 1.57
N LEU A 19 3.45 -3.32 2.18
CA LEU A 19 3.29 -1.97 1.63
C LEU A 19 3.89 -1.87 0.23
N HIS A 20 5.03 -2.51 0.01
CA HIS A 20 5.66 -2.51 -1.31
C HIS A 20 4.77 -3.21 -2.35
N LYS A 21 4.14 -4.31 -1.97
CA LYS A 21 3.22 -5.01 -2.87
C LYS A 21 1.97 -4.20 -3.15
N ILE A 22 1.43 -3.54 -2.13
CA ILE A 22 0.28 -2.64 -2.33
C ILE A 22 0.67 -1.52 -3.28
N TYR A 23 1.84 -0.96 -3.10
CA TYR A 23 2.36 0.09 -3.96
C TYR A 23 2.39 -0.37 -5.44
N ASN A 24 2.91 -1.56 -5.68
CA ASN A 24 2.99 -2.10 -7.03
C ASN A 24 1.63 -2.33 -7.65
N ILE A 25 0.69 -2.84 -6.86
CA ILE A 25 -0.68 -3.08 -7.34
C ILE A 25 -1.34 -1.76 -7.72
N ILE A 26 -1.23 -0.76 -6.87
CA ILE A 26 -1.82 0.56 -7.13
C ILE A 26 -1.17 1.19 -8.36
N ASN A 27 0.14 1.10 -8.47
CA ASN A 27 0.87 1.65 -9.60
C ASN A 27 0.41 1.02 -10.91
N THR A 28 0.20 -0.28 -10.92
CA THR A 28 -0.29 -1.00 -12.09
C THR A 28 -1.69 -0.54 -12.47
N GLU A 29 -2.57 -0.41 -11.49
CA GLU A 29 -3.95 0.03 -11.74
C GLU A 29 -3.99 1.45 -12.29
N ILE A 30 -3.17 2.34 -11.76
CA ILE A 30 -3.11 3.71 -12.25
C ILE A 30 -2.57 3.73 -13.69
N ALA A 31 -1.56 2.91 -13.97
CA ALA A 31 -0.97 2.84 -15.31
C ALA A 31 -1.96 2.36 -16.36
N TYR A 32 -2.87 1.45 -15.99
CA TYR A 32 -3.87 0.92 -16.91
C TYR A 32 -5.19 1.67 -16.87
N SER A 33 -5.31 2.67 -16.00
CA SER A 33 -6.53 3.46 -15.92
C SER A 33 -6.60 4.42 -17.11
N ASP A 34 -7.81 4.88 -17.41
CA ASP A 34 -8.03 5.87 -18.46
C ASP A 34 -7.82 7.29 -17.96
N LEU A 35 -7.32 7.44 -16.74
CA LEU A 35 -7.04 8.75 -16.16
C LEU A 35 -5.82 9.36 -16.85
N ASP A 36 -6.01 10.53 -17.42
CA ASP A 36 -4.93 11.23 -18.13
C ASP A 36 -4.15 12.08 -17.14
N LEU A 37 -3.26 11.43 -16.40
CA LEU A 37 -2.49 12.09 -15.34
C LEU A 37 -1.08 12.40 -15.83
N GLU A 38 -0.61 13.60 -15.50
CA GLU A 38 0.77 13.98 -15.74
C GLU A 38 1.68 13.41 -14.65
N GLY A 39 3.00 13.46 -14.88
CA GLY A 39 3.96 12.78 -14.02
C GLY A 39 3.85 13.12 -12.54
N ASP A 40 3.72 14.42 -12.21
CA ASP A 40 3.59 14.85 -10.83
C ASP A 40 2.23 14.49 -10.25
N GLN A 41 1.18 14.47 -11.07
CA GLN A 41 -0.15 14.05 -10.65
C GLN A 41 -0.21 12.55 -10.36
N VAL A 42 0.58 11.75 -11.08
CA VAL A 42 0.63 10.31 -10.85
C VAL A 42 1.12 10.01 -9.44
N SER A 43 2.16 10.70 -9.00
CA SER A 43 2.70 10.51 -7.65
C SER A 43 1.67 10.88 -6.58
N ASP A 44 0.98 12.00 -6.76
CA ASP A 44 -0.05 12.44 -5.80
C ASP A 44 -1.23 11.48 -5.79
N ALA A 45 -1.66 11.04 -6.96
CA ALA A 45 -2.77 10.08 -7.06
C ALA A 45 -2.41 8.76 -6.40
N HIS A 46 -1.17 8.31 -6.57
CA HIS A 46 -0.69 7.09 -5.97
C HIS A 46 -0.77 7.17 -4.44
N ASP A 47 -0.25 8.24 -3.87
CA ASP A 47 -0.27 8.43 -2.42
C ASP A 47 -1.69 8.51 -1.89
N TYR A 48 -2.56 9.22 -2.60
CA TYR A 48 -3.95 9.38 -2.22
C TYR A 48 -4.69 8.03 -2.23
N VAL A 49 -4.54 7.27 -3.30
CA VAL A 49 -5.19 5.96 -3.41
C VAL A 49 -4.66 5.00 -2.35
N MET A 50 -3.36 5.02 -2.10
CA MET A 50 -2.76 4.17 -1.09
C MET A 50 -3.34 4.48 0.29
N THR A 51 -3.48 5.75 0.63
CA THR A 51 -4.08 6.16 1.90
C THR A 51 -5.52 5.68 2.00
N LEU A 52 -6.30 5.83 0.93
CA LEU A 52 -7.69 5.38 0.90
C LEU A 52 -7.79 3.86 1.08
N VAL A 53 -6.94 3.12 0.38
CA VAL A 53 -6.96 1.66 0.47
C VAL A 53 -6.66 1.20 1.89
N ILE A 54 -5.64 1.76 2.50
CA ILE A 54 -5.26 1.40 3.87
C ILE A 54 -6.40 1.73 4.85
N ASN A 55 -7.00 2.91 4.72
CA ASN A 55 -8.11 3.31 5.58
C ASN A 55 -9.30 2.38 5.42
N LYS A 56 -9.63 2.00 4.19
CA LYS A 56 -10.77 1.11 3.93
C LYS A 56 -10.52 -0.28 4.49
N LEU A 57 -9.28 -0.76 4.43
CA LEU A 57 -8.92 -2.06 5.00
C LEU A 57 -9.05 -2.06 6.52
N ILE A 58 -8.63 -0.95 7.15
CA ILE A 58 -8.69 -0.84 8.61
C ILE A 58 -10.12 -0.69 9.11
N ASN A 59 -10.94 0.05 8.39
CA ASN A 59 -12.29 0.41 8.81
C ASN A 59 -13.37 -0.48 8.23
N ASN A 60 -12.98 -1.50 7.54
CA ASN A 60 -13.95 -2.39 6.89
C ASN A 60 -14.50 -3.45 7.86
#